data_c1b26b69cb98cc19d0a745cd9bf4863d
#
_entry.id   c1b26b69cb98cc19d0a745cd9bf4863d
#
_cell.length_a   1.000
_cell.length_b   1.000
_cell.length_c   1.000
_cell.angle_alpha   90.00
_cell.angle_beta   90.00
_cell.angle_gamma   90.00
#
_symmetry.space_group_name_H-M   'P 1'
#
loop_
_entity.id
_entity.type
_entity.pdbx_description
1 polymer ?
#
loop_
_entity_poly.entity_id
_entity_poly.type
_entity_poly.pdbx_seq_one_letter_code
_entity_poly.pdbx_strand_id
1 'polypeptide(L)'
;AGNYGTATAGNYGTATAGNYGTATAGNYGTATAGNYGEIRIQWWDSKAQRYRTKIGYVGEDGIKPDTAYRLNDNHELEKVQP
;
A
#
# COMPACT_ATOMS: atom_id res chain seq x y z
N ALA A 1 -2.69 11.97 -3.97
CA ALA A 1 -3.07 12.97 -2.98
C ALA A 1 -1.84 13.76 -2.54
N GLY A 2 -2.04 14.96 -2.00
CA GLY A 2 -0.96 15.78 -1.51
C GLY A 2 -0.49 15.36 -0.11
N ASN A 3 0.33 16.23 0.50
CA ASN A 3 0.81 16.01 1.87
C ASN A 3 -0.37 15.87 2.83
N TYR A 4 -0.26 14.94 3.77
CA TYR A 4 -1.32 14.62 4.73
C TYR A 4 -2.60 14.10 4.08
N GLY A 5 -2.54 13.82 2.77
CA GLY A 5 -3.72 13.36 2.05
C GLY A 5 -3.90 11.85 2.13
N THR A 6 -5.08 11.39 1.74
CA THR A 6 -5.38 9.98 1.65
C THR A 6 -5.70 9.64 0.19
N ALA A 7 -5.01 8.68 -0.36
CA ALA A 7 -5.28 8.19 -1.70
C ALA A 7 -5.86 6.79 -1.61
N THR A 8 -6.96 6.54 -2.32
CA THR A 8 -7.62 5.24 -2.29
C THR A 8 -7.83 4.77 -3.73
N ALA A 9 -7.40 3.56 -4.01
CA ALA A 9 -7.61 2.94 -5.31
C ALA A 9 -8.37 1.63 -5.12
N GLY A 10 -9.10 1.23 -6.15
CA GLY A 10 -9.81 -0.04 -6.13
C GLY A 10 -8.91 -1.21 -6.46
N ASN A 11 -9.53 -2.36 -6.77
CA ASN A 11 -8.79 -3.55 -7.15
C ASN A 11 -7.95 -3.28 -8.40
N TYR A 12 -6.71 -3.76 -8.41
CA TYR A 12 -5.73 -3.54 -9.48
C TYR A 12 -5.38 -2.06 -9.68
N GLY A 13 -5.84 -1.19 -8.78
CA GLY A 13 -5.57 0.23 -8.90
C GLY A 13 -4.24 0.65 -8.28
N THR A 14 -3.86 1.90 -8.53
CA THR A 14 -2.65 2.47 -7.96
C THR A 14 -3.02 3.68 -7.12
N ALA A 15 -2.58 3.69 -5.87
CA ALA A 15 -2.80 4.83 -4.97
C ALA A 15 -1.47 5.48 -4.65
N THR A 16 -1.42 6.81 -4.74
CA THR A 16 -0.20 7.57 -4.45
C THR A 16 -0.54 8.70 -3.49
N ALA A 17 0.09 8.70 -2.33
CA ALA A 17 -0.08 9.75 -1.34
C ALA A 17 1.24 10.48 -1.13
N GLY A 18 1.16 11.73 -0.70
CA GLY A 18 2.34 12.53 -0.40
C GLY A 18 2.90 12.25 0.99
N ASN A 19 3.73 13.19 1.47
CA ASN A 19 4.33 13.08 2.81
C ASN A 19 3.24 13.03 3.88
N TYR A 20 3.44 12.17 4.87
CA TYR A 20 2.48 11.95 5.97
C TYR A 20 1.11 11.46 5.48
N GLY A 21 1.02 11.05 4.21
CA GLY A 21 -0.25 10.59 3.65
C GLY A 21 -0.45 9.09 3.84
N THR A 22 -1.66 8.64 3.51
CA THR A 22 -2.00 7.22 3.56
C THR A 22 -2.41 6.77 2.16
N ALA A 23 -1.72 5.78 1.63
CA ALA A 23 -2.08 5.19 0.34
C ALA A 23 -2.75 3.85 0.59
N THR A 24 -3.98 3.71 0.12
CA THR A 24 -4.77 2.50 0.29
C THR A 24 -5.10 1.92 -1.08
N ALA A 25 -4.70 0.68 -1.33
CA ALA A 25 -5.02 0.00 -2.57
C ALA A 25 -5.85 -1.24 -2.28
N GLY A 26 -6.64 -1.64 -3.25
CA GLY A 26 -7.44 -2.84 -3.14
C GLY A 26 -6.66 -4.09 -3.52
N ASN A 27 -7.39 -5.16 -3.78
CA ASN A 27 -6.81 -6.45 -4.14
C ASN A 27 -5.93 -6.31 -5.39
N TYR A 28 -4.69 -6.81 -5.33
CA TYR A 28 -3.68 -6.69 -6.39
C TYR A 28 -3.33 -5.24 -6.75
N GLY A 29 -3.59 -4.30 -5.85
CA GLY A 29 -3.27 -2.90 -6.09
C GLY A 29 -1.84 -2.56 -5.72
N THR A 30 -1.45 -1.34 -6.08
CA THR A 30 -0.11 -0.80 -5.81
C THR A 30 -0.27 0.48 -5.01
N ALA A 31 0.54 0.64 -3.97
CA ALA A 31 0.46 1.82 -3.11
C ALA A 31 1.83 2.48 -2.98
N THR A 32 1.83 3.80 -3.02
CA THR A 32 3.04 4.62 -2.87
C THR A 32 2.76 5.73 -1.88
N ALA A 33 3.62 5.91 -0.90
CA ALA A 33 3.49 7.01 0.06
C ALA A 33 4.82 7.75 0.16
N GLY A 34 4.74 9.02 0.56
CA GLY A 34 5.92 9.84 0.79
C GLY A 34 6.51 9.61 2.19
N ASN A 35 7.38 10.54 2.62
CA ASN A 35 8.04 10.42 3.92
C ASN A 35 7.01 10.32 5.06
N TYR A 36 7.24 9.40 5.99
CA TYR A 36 6.39 9.18 7.16
C TYR A 36 4.96 8.78 6.81
N GLY A 37 4.76 8.33 5.58
CA GLY A 37 3.45 7.88 5.13
C GLY A 37 3.14 6.45 5.55
N GLU A 38 1.95 6.00 5.17
CA GLU A 38 1.48 4.68 5.49
C GLU A 38 0.95 4.04 4.22
N ILE A 39 1.22 2.76 4.04
CA ILE A 39 0.76 2.00 2.90
C ILE A 39 -0.18 0.92 3.40
N ARG A 40 -1.36 0.82 2.79
CA ARG A 40 -2.35 -0.21 3.11
C ARG A 40 -2.77 -0.89 1.82
N ILE A 41 -2.66 -2.22 1.79
CA ILE A 41 -3.09 -2.99 0.61
C ILE A 41 -4.01 -4.11 1.10
N GLN A 42 -5.21 -4.16 0.54
CA GLN A 42 -6.18 -5.21 0.88
C GLN A 42 -5.95 -6.45 0.03
N TRP A 43 -6.30 -7.59 0.60
CA TRP A 43 -6.27 -8.85 -0.12
C TRP A 43 -7.39 -9.75 0.39
N TRP A 44 -7.87 -10.61 -0.50
CA TRP A 44 -8.96 -11.52 -0.16
C TRP A 44 -8.42 -12.77 0.52
N ASP A 45 -8.91 -13.06 1.71
CA ASP A 45 -8.56 -14.27 2.46
C ASP A 45 -9.67 -15.29 2.29
N SER A 46 -9.47 -16.26 1.41
CA SER A 46 -10.49 -17.27 1.13
C SER A 46 -10.74 -18.22 2.27
N LYS A 47 -9.76 -18.40 3.15
CA LYS A 47 -9.96 -19.25 4.33
C LYS A 47 -10.86 -18.59 5.36
N ALA A 48 -10.71 -17.28 5.54
CA ALA A 48 -11.53 -16.52 6.47
C ALA A 48 -12.78 -15.93 5.81
N GLN A 49 -12.88 -15.97 4.48
CA GLN A 49 -13.97 -15.40 3.70
C GLN A 49 -14.15 -13.91 3.98
N ARG A 50 -13.03 -13.17 3.97
CA ARG A 50 -13.04 -11.74 4.23
C ARG A 50 -11.82 -11.07 3.62
N TYR A 51 -11.90 -9.75 3.46
CA TYR A 51 -10.73 -8.95 3.11
C TYR A 51 -9.88 -8.70 4.35
N ARG A 52 -8.57 -8.73 4.15
CA ARG A 52 -7.61 -8.34 5.17
C ARG A 52 -6.75 -7.22 4.61
N THR A 53 -6.16 -6.43 5.48
CA THR A 53 -5.32 -5.29 5.09
C THR A 53 -3.92 -5.49 5.61
N LYS A 54 -2.95 -5.40 4.71
CA LYS A 54 -1.53 -5.37 5.09
C LYS A 54 -1.11 -3.92 5.19
N ILE A 55 -0.55 -3.53 6.32
CA ILE A 55 -0.15 -2.15 6.59
C ILE A 55 1.36 -2.08 6.67
N GLY A 56 1.95 -1.10 5.97
CA GLY A 56 3.38 -0.80 6.05
C GLY A 56 3.58 0.67 6.37
N TYR A 57 4.56 0.96 7.19
CA TYR A 57 4.89 2.34 7.54
C TYR A 57 6.19 2.71 6.83
N VAL A 58 6.17 3.82 6.11
CA VAL A 58 7.38 4.30 5.41
C VAL A 58 8.42 4.68 6.46
N GLY A 59 9.65 4.18 6.25
CA GLY A 59 10.73 4.37 7.20
C GLY A 59 10.93 3.20 8.14
N GLU A 60 10.05 2.19 8.09
CA GLU A 60 10.17 0.97 8.89
C GLU A 60 10.19 -0.25 7.97
N ASP A 61 10.78 -1.33 8.44
CA ASP A 61 10.81 -2.62 7.72
C ASP A 61 11.35 -2.51 6.28
N GLY A 62 12.21 -1.53 6.03
CA GLY A 62 12.79 -1.36 4.70
C GLY A 62 11.90 -0.68 3.70
N ILE A 63 10.75 -0.16 4.11
CA ILE A 63 9.82 0.55 3.24
C ILE A 63 10.33 1.97 3.03
N LYS A 64 10.56 2.34 1.76
CA LYS A 64 11.14 3.63 1.40
C LYS A 64 10.07 4.59 0.91
N PRO A 65 10.27 5.91 1.09
CA PRO A 65 9.32 6.88 0.57
C PRO A 65 9.35 6.92 -0.96
N ASP A 66 8.24 7.36 -1.53
CA ASP A 66 8.08 7.55 -2.98
C ASP A 66 8.40 6.29 -3.80
N THR A 67 8.20 5.13 -3.19
CA THR A 67 8.45 3.85 -3.84
C THR A 67 7.14 3.06 -3.86
N ALA A 68 6.82 2.48 -5.00
CA ALA A 68 5.60 1.69 -5.15
C ALA A 68 5.76 0.31 -4.53
N TYR A 69 4.74 -0.12 -3.80
CA TYR A 69 4.72 -1.44 -3.16
C TYR A 69 3.42 -2.16 -3.49
N ARG A 70 3.51 -3.48 -3.56
CA ARG A 70 2.36 -4.36 -3.76
C ARG A 70 2.52 -5.58 -2.84
N LEU A 71 1.50 -6.42 -2.77
CA LEU A 71 1.60 -7.66 -2.01
C LEU A 71 2.12 -8.78 -2.91
N ASN A 72 3.03 -9.59 -2.37
CA ASN A 72 3.49 -10.79 -3.06
C ASN A 72 2.56 -11.97 -2.75
N ASP A 73 2.95 -13.18 -3.20
CA ASP A 73 2.13 -14.37 -3.00
C ASP A 73 1.95 -14.75 -1.53
N ASN A 74 2.85 -14.28 -0.65
CA ASN A 74 2.77 -14.51 0.79
C ASN A 74 2.06 -13.37 1.50
N HIS A 75 1.46 -12.44 0.76
CA HIS A 75 0.75 -11.26 1.29
C HIS A 75 1.66 -10.34 2.10
N GLU A 76 2.91 -10.24 1.67
CA GLU A 76 3.88 -9.32 2.25
C GLU A 76 4.16 -8.19 1.27
N LEU A 77 4.50 -7.01 1.81
CA LEU A 77 4.81 -5.87 0.96
C LEU A 77 6.09 -6.11 0.18
N GLU A 78 6.02 -5.85 -1.11
CA GLU A 78 7.11 -6.07 -2.04
C GLU A 78 7.27 -4.85 -2.92
N LYS A 79 8.50 -4.39 -3.11
CA LYS A 79 8.78 -3.25 -3.99
C LYS A 79 8.45 -3.62 -5.43
N VAL A 80 7.69 -2.76 -6.09
CA VAL A 80 7.39 -2.94 -7.51
C VAL A 80 8.61 -2.53 -8.31
N GLN A 81 9.10 -3.44 -9.12
CA GLN A 81 10.24 -3.16 -9.99
C GLN A 81 9.77 -2.40 -11.24
N PRO A 82 10.51 -1.35 -11.67
CA PRO A 82 10.17 -0.65 -12.91
C PRO A 82 10.36 -1.52 -14.14
#